data_d34864cd87cfeb1edd4f9f2a4cdd6ae3
#
_entry.id   d34864cd87cfeb1edd4f9f2a4cdd6ae3
#
_cell.length_a   1.000
_cell.length_b   1.000
_cell.length_c   1.000
_cell.angle_alpha   90.00
_cell.angle_beta   90.00
_cell.angle_gamma   90.00
#
_symmetry.space_group_name_H-M   'P 1'
#
loop_
_entity.id
_entity.type
_entity.pdbx_description
1 polymer ?
#
loop_
_entity_poly.entity_id
_entity_poly.type
_entity_poly.pdbx_seq_one_letter_code
_entity_poly.pdbx_strand_id
1 'polypeptide(L)'
;MRDAEAFVPADFSSPSAVASISDADDEEPERAGEPKRSERQVLTNEALRGGKLTRNGPILMVTRPLPRVLLLHTGGTLGMDPTASFEAYDGEDVQLREGTGGVYPTTKQLQPGRMLADLLATVPELRAFANLDVHVLFNKDSCRIGPPEWLQMAKTLHAARPHFDAFVLVHGTDTMAYTASALSLLLGGFRKPIVLTGSQLPLAMPRSDARQNLIDSLTCATASFSPPHVHCGEVSICFGGVLLRGNRARKTNSSAYNAFSTPTYPPLAQLGVDVGWNNAAILTDRERGVYRPRFKLNPNVIRVPIVPGCDPRVAYGDVYARGVRGVVLETFGVGNMPDLPMHGWLPWLRQQRKKGLMVYLASQCGAGTLHPELYRSGSLAMELGVQAGPQMTPECSVVKMMLCLAHPDLPLGQPISGEL
;
A
#
# COMPACT_ATOMS: atom_id res chain seq x y z
N MET A 1 10.61 31.03 5.18
CA MET A 1 9.36 30.87 4.43
C MET A 1 9.78 30.83 2.96
N ARG A 2 10.07 29.65 2.46
CA ARG A 2 10.28 29.41 1.01
C ARG A 2 8.97 28.82 0.49
N ASP A 3 8.52 29.40 -0.60
CA ASP A 3 7.25 29.12 -1.24
C ASP A 3 7.13 27.61 -1.52
N ALA A 4 6.02 27.03 -1.05
CA ALA A 4 5.63 25.70 -1.46
C ALA A 4 5.32 25.79 -2.96
N GLU A 5 6.20 25.29 -3.81
CA GLU A 5 5.89 25.07 -5.21
C GLU A 5 4.58 24.33 -5.31
N ALA A 6 3.64 24.93 -6.00
CA ALA A 6 2.32 24.36 -6.19
C ALA A 6 2.48 23.04 -6.94
N PHE A 7 2.12 21.92 -6.29
CA PHE A 7 2.08 20.61 -6.91
C PHE A 7 1.15 20.67 -8.12
N VAL A 8 1.70 20.53 -9.32
CA VAL A 8 0.93 20.32 -10.55
C VAL A 8 0.79 18.83 -10.72
N PRO A 9 -0.41 18.25 -10.65
CA PRO A 9 -0.62 16.83 -10.93
C PRO A 9 -0.15 16.53 -12.35
N ALA A 10 0.47 15.35 -12.55
CA ALA A 10 0.82 14.90 -13.89
C ALA A 10 -0.43 14.90 -14.78
N ASP A 11 -0.31 15.46 -15.96
CA ASP A 11 -1.37 15.46 -16.96
C ASP A 11 -1.36 14.13 -17.73
N PHE A 12 -2.30 13.26 -17.38
CA PHE A 12 -2.47 11.96 -18.03
C PHE A 12 -3.36 12.03 -19.28
N SER A 13 -3.85 13.22 -19.64
CA SER A 13 -4.72 13.41 -20.82
C SER A 13 -3.91 13.55 -22.11
N SER A 14 -2.61 13.87 -22.03
CA SER A 14 -1.75 14.04 -23.19
C SER A 14 -0.86 12.79 -23.44
N PRO A 15 -0.65 12.39 -24.70
CA PRO A 15 0.19 11.23 -25.06
C PRO A 15 1.66 11.36 -24.64
N SER A 16 2.14 12.59 -24.38
CA SER A 16 3.54 12.87 -24.01
C SER A 16 3.85 12.54 -22.53
N ALA A 17 2.86 12.35 -21.69
CA ALA A 17 3.04 11.97 -20.28
C ALA A 17 3.11 10.47 -20.06
N VAL A 18 2.82 9.68 -21.08
CA VAL A 18 2.70 8.23 -21.07
C VAL A 18 3.53 7.67 -22.22
N ALA A 19 4.58 6.91 -21.92
CA ALA A 19 5.31 6.17 -22.94
C ALA A 19 4.44 4.99 -23.39
N SER A 20 3.71 5.13 -24.52
CA SER A 20 2.98 4.02 -25.11
C SER A 20 3.95 3.11 -25.87
N ILE A 21 3.76 1.78 -25.72
CA ILE A 21 4.58 0.73 -26.39
C ILE A 21 4.12 0.53 -27.85
N SER A 22 3.83 1.55 -28.60
CA SER A 22 3.35 1.34 -29.97
C SER A 22 4.30 1.75 -31.10
N ASP A 23 5.42 2.41 -30.84
CA ASP A 23 6.23 2.95 -31.92
C ASP A 23 7.73 2.66 -31.76
N ALA A 24 8.09 1.42 -31.90
CA ALA A 24 9.44 1.04 -32.32
C ALA A 24 9.28 -0.12 -33.30
N ASP A 25 9.32 0.20 -34.54
CA ASP A 25 9.70 -0.60 -35.75
C ASP A 25 8.79 -0.26 -36.94
N ASP A 26 9.03 0.91 -37.54
CA ASP A 26 8.66 1.18 -38.92
C ASP A 26 9.94 1.45 -39.72
N GLU A 27 10.69 0.38 -40.02
CA GLU A 27 11.43 0.27 -41.26
C GLU A 27 10.69 -0.74 -42.15
N GLU A 28 10.10 -0.25 -43.23
CA GLU A 28 9.50 -1.07 -44.27
C GLU A 28 10.53 -2.02 -44.89
N PRO A 29 10.25 -3.33 -44.90
CA PRO A 29 10.74 -4.19 -45.95
C PRO A 29 9.62 -4.58 -46.91
N GLU A 30 9.99 -4.63 -48.18
CA GLU A 30 9.22 -4.98 -49.34
C GLU A 30 8.23 -6.14 -49.17
N ARG A 31 7.12 -6.03 -49.91
CA ARG A 31 6.02 -6.98 -50.03
C ARG A 31 6.50 -8.42 -50.26
N ALA A 32 6.34 -9.25 -49.29
CA ALA A 32 6.30 -10.70 -49.43
C ALA A 32 5.10 -11.24 -48.63
N GLY A 33 4.28 -12.01 -49.30
CA GLY A 33 3.04 -12.70 -48.97
C GLY A 33 2.50 -12.69 -47.54
N GLU A 34 1.20 -12.42 -47.42
CA GLU A 34 0.42 -12.51 -46.20
C GLU A 34 0.72 -13.80 -45.40
N PRO A 35 1.10 -13.72 -44.13
CA PRO A 35 1.19 -14.91 -43.31
C PRO A 35 -0.22 -15.38 -42.97
N LYS A 36 -0.55 -16.63 -43.28
CA LYS A 36 -1.75 -17.33 -42.87
C LYS A 36 -1.89 -17.24 -41.34
N ARG A 37 -2.97 -16.63 -40.87
CA ARG A 37 -3.36 -16.60 -39.43
C ARG A 37 -3.39 -18.02 -38.89
N SER A 38 -2.60 -18.31 -37.88
CA SER A 38 -2.67 -19.57 -37.13
C SER A 38 -4.00 -19.64 -36.38
N GLU A 39 -4.84 -20.58 -36.74
CA GLU A 39 -6.08 -20.90 -36.01
C GLU A 39 -5.72 -21.54 -34.69
N ARG A 40 -5.95 -20.84 -33.57
CA ARG A 40 -5.96 -21.43 -32.24
C ARG A 40 -7.36 -21.98 -31.96
N GLN A 41 -7.46 -23.30 -31.82
CA GLN A 41 -8.70 -23.94 -31.34
C GLN A 41 -8.84 -23.74 -29.84
N VAL A 42 -9.93 -23.11 -29.41
CA VAL A 42 -10.34 -23.01 -28.01
C VAL A 42 -11.45 -24.04 -27.77
N LEU A 43 -11.21 -24.99 -26.88
CA LEU A 43 -12.22 -25.93 -26.42
C LEU A 43 -13.25 -25.18 -25.55
N THR A 44 -14.51 -25.19 -25.95
CA THR A 44 -15.61 -24.66 -25.16
C THR A 44 -16.06 -25.65 -24.08
N ASN A 45 -16.72 -25.18 -23.02
CA ASN A 45 -17.27 -26.03 -21.96
C ASN A 45 -18.29 -27.07 -22.47
N GLU A 46 -18.87 -26.90 -23.65
CA GLU A 46 -19.75 -27.89 -24.30
C GLU A 46 -18.97 -29.05 -24.89
N ALA A 47 -17.75 -28.83 -25.37
CA ALA A 47 -16.86 -29.92 -25.84
C ALA A 47 -16.47 -30.87 -24.69
N LEU A 48 -16.40 -30.38 -23.48
CA LEU A 48 -16.12 -31.17 -22.26
C LEU A 48 -17.32 -31.99 -21.78
N ARG A 49 -18.54 -31.73 -22.29
CA ARG A 49 -19.79 -32.46 -21.94
C ARG A 49 -20.24 -33.47 -23.00
N GLY A 50 -19.39 -33.84 -23.95
CA GLY A 50 -19.70 -34.88 -24.94
C GLY A 50 -20.58 -34.46 -26.11
N GLY A 51 -20.72 -33.14 -26.36
CA GLY A 51 -21.39 -32.65 -27.56
C GLY A 51 -20.55 -32.84 -28.82
N LYS A 52 -21.17 -33.26 -29.95
CA LYS A 52 -20.48 -33.40 -31.25
C LYS A 52 -20.00 -32.02 -31.71
N LEU A 53 -18.70 -31.88 -31.88
CA LEU A 53 -18.07 -30.72 -32.54
C LEU A 53 -18.52 -30.62 -34.00
N THR A 54 -19.36 -29.68 -34.37
CA THR A 54 -19.62 -29.34 -35.75
C THR A 54 -18.46 -28.51 -36.28
N ARG A 55 -17.72 -29.05 -37.25
CA ARG A 55 -16.76 -28.28 -38.06
C ARG A 55 -17.55 -27.27 -38.89
N ASN A 56 -17.42 -25.99 -38.57
CA ASN A 56 -17.52 -24.84 -39.50
C ASN A 56 -18.18 -23.65 -38.82
N GLY A 57 -17.35 -22.71 -38.45
CA GLY A 57 -17.65 -21.32 -38.13
C GLY A 57 -16.42 -20.66 -37.54
N PRO A 58 -16.05 -19.46 -37.97
CA PRO A 58 -14.97 -18.74 -37.30
C PRO A 58 -15.38 -18.47 -35.84
N ILE A 59 -14.66 -19.06 -34.90
CA ILE A 59 -14.79 -18.67 -33.50
C ILE A 59 -14.24 -17.25 -33.41
N LEU A 60 -15.13 -16.27 -33.40
CA LEU A 60 -14.81 -14.89 -33.08
C LEU A 60 -14.37 -14.87 -31.61
N MET A 61 -13.06 -14.99 -31.39
CA MET A 61 -12.49 -14.63 -30.09
C MET A 61 -12.68 -13.13 -29.96
N VAL A 62 -13.67 -12.72 -29.19
CA VAL A 62 -13.74 -11.34 -28.69
C VAL A 62 -12.59 -11.21 -27.69
N THR A 63 -11.43 -10.84 -28.19
CA THR A 63 -10.33 -10.42 -27.33
C THR A 63 -10.76 -9.11 -26.69
N ARG A 64 -11.19 -9.16 -25.42
CA ARG A 64 -11.39 -7.93 -24.66
C ARG A 64 -10.04 -7.21 -24.63
N PRO A 65 -10.01 -5.90 -24.88
CA PRO A 65 -8.78 -5.14 -24.75
C PRO A 65 -8.23 -5.33 -23.33
N LEU A 66 -6.92 -5.48 -23.20
CA LEU A 66 -6.27 -5.57 -21.91
C LEU A 66 -6.57 -4.30 -21.08
N PRO A 67 -6.76 -4.42 -19.76
CA PRO A 67 -6.98 -3.26 -18.88
C PRO A 67 -5.78 -2.33 -18.90
N ARG A 68 -6.03 -1.04 -18.76
CA ARG A 68 -4.99 -0.03 -18.56
C ARG A 68 -4.58 0.00 -17.09
N VAL A 69 -3.32 -0.26 -16.80
CA VAL A 69 -2.78 -0.24 -15.44
C VAL A 69 -1.66 0.80 -15.33
N LEU A 70 -1.76 1.70 -14.35
CA LEU A 70 -0.67 2.59 -14.00
C LEU A 70 0.23 1.91 -12.96
N LEU A 71 1.49 1.71 -13.32
CA LEU A 71 2.55 1.33 -12.40
C LEU A 71 3.21 2.60 -11.87
N LEU A 72 2.97 2.91 -10.60
CA LEU A 72 3.53 4.06 -9.93
C LEU A 72 4.77 3.65 -9.14
N HIS A 73 5.94 4.15 -9.54
CA HIS A 73 7.18 3.89 -8.82
C HIS A 73 7.46 4.96 -7.79
N THR A 74 7.73 4.55 -6.55
CA THR A 74 8.01 5.45 -5.42
C THR A 74 9.35 5.16 -4.74
N GLY A 75 10.11 4.20 -5.26
CA GLY A 75 11.39 3.77 -4.72
C GLY A 75 11.34 2.36 -4.11
N GLY A 76 12.28 2.09 -3.24
CA GLY A 76 12.43 0.78 -2.59
C GLY A 76 13.37 -0.17 -3.32
N THR A 77 13.61 -1.31 -2.68
CA THR A 77 14.63 -2.29 -3.07
C THR A 77 14.43 -2.88 -4.47
N LEU A 78 13.19 -2.96 -4.95
CA LEU A 78 12.86 -3.56 -6.25
C LEU A 78 13.58 -2.89 -7.42
N GLY A 79 13.70 -1.56 -7.40
CA GLY A 79 14.36 -0.77 -8.44
C GLY A 79 15.83 -0.44 -8.18
N MET A 80 16.43 -0.98 -7.13
CA MET A 80 17.85 -0.74 -6.81
C MET A 80 18.77 -1.53 -7.74
N ASP A 81 19.84 -0.88 -8.18
CA ASP A 81 20.95 -1.55 -8.87
C ASP A 81 22.01 -1.97 -7.83
N PRO A 82 22.22 -3.27 -7.61
CA PRO A 82 23.19 -3.75 -6.62
C PRO A 82 24.64 -3.44 -6.98
N THR A 83 24.90 -3.02 -8.24
CA THR A 83 26.25 -2.72 -8.74
C THR A 83 26.56 -1.22 -8.76
N ALA A 84 25.57 -0.36 -8.50
CA ALA A 84 25.79 1.08 -8.48
C ALA A 84 26.64 1.49 -7.27
N SER A 85 27.78 2.12 -7.53
CA SER A 85 28.61 2.74 -6.48
C SER A 85 27.87 3.88 -5.79
N PHE A 86 28.17 4.08 -4.50
CA PHE A 86 27.74 5.26 -3.75
C PHE A 86 28.26 6.52 -4.43
N GLU A 87 27.43 7.23 -5.17
CA GLU A 87 27.67 8.65 -5.48
C GLU A 87 27.05 9.48 -4.35
N ALA A 88 27.85 10.42 -3.85
CA ALA A 88 27.53 11.26 -2.71
C ALA A 88 26.15 11.94 -2.89
N TYR A 89 25.38 11.95 -1.81
CA TYR A 89 24.16 12.72 -1.69
C TYR A 89 24.46 14.20 -1.86
N ASP A 90 23.98 14.83 -2.92
CA ASP A 90 23.92 16.28 -3.03
C ASP A 90 22.82 16.81 -2.09
N GLY A 91 23.21 17.19 -0.91
CA GLY A 91 22.31 17.79 0.08
C GLY A 91 22.94 17.83 1.46
N GLU A 92 23.69 18.91 1.74
CA GLU A 92 24.09 19.46 3.04
C GLU A 92 24.49 18.46 4.14
N ASP A 93 25.79 18.38 4.38
CA ASP A 93 26.48 18.01 5.61
C ASP A 93 26.11 16.70 6.33
N VAL A 94 26.52 15.59 5.76
CA VAL A 94 26.95 14.46 6.59
C VAL A 94 28.27 13.92 6.03
N GLN A 95 29.39 14.33 6.62
CA GLN A 95 30.67 13.63 6.48
C GLN A 95 30.53 12.26 7.14
N LEU A 96 30.17 11.25 6.35
CA LEU A 96 30.27 9.85 6.79
C LEU A 96 31.72 9.43 6.68
N ARG A 97 32.34 9.17 7.83
CA ARG A 97 33.68 8.61 7.93
C ARG A 97 33.77 7.27 7.19
N GLU A 98 34.79 7.14 6.38
CA GLU A 98 35.24 5.85 5.81
C GLU A 98 35.37 4.80 6.91
N GLY A 99 34.74 3.65 6.76
CA GLY A 99 35.12 2.51 7.61
C GLY A 99 34.05 1.49 8.00
N THR A 100 32.85 1.45 7.43
CA THR A 100 31.95 0.30 7.66
C THR A 100 31.34 -0.16 6.35
N GLY A 101 31.77 -1.35 5.91
CA GLY A 101 31.39 -1.93 4.62
C GLY A 101 29.94 -2.40 4.55
N GLY A 102 29.02 -1.48 4.34
CA GLY A 102 27.67 -1.75 3.89
C GLY A 102 27.42 -1.03 2.57
N VAL A 103 27.51 -1.74 1.47
CA VAL A 103 27.28 -1.18 0.13
C VAL A 103 25.77 -1.12 -0.12
N TYR A 104 25.19 0.09 -0.04
CA TYR A 104 23.86 0.34 -0.57
C TYR A 104 24.01 1.15 -1.86
N PRO A 105 23.53 0.67 -3.01
CA PRO A 105 23.72 1.37 -4.27
C PRO A 105 22.88 2.64 -4.35
N THR A 106 23.51 3.72 -4.78
CA THR A 106 22.84 4.97 -5.16
C THR A 106 22.14 4.76 -6.49
N THR A 107 20.88 5.13 -6.54
CA THR A 107 20.08 5.02 -7.76
C THR A 107 20.33 6.24 -8.64
N LYS A 108 20.87 6.03 -9.84
CA LYS A 108 20.79 7.02 -10.93
C LYS A 108 19.33 7.41 -11.12
N GLN A 109 19.08 8.70 -11.40
CA GLN A 109 17.74 9.21 -11.67
C GLN A 109 17.09 8.37 -12.77
N LEU A 110 16.09 7.55 -12.40
CA LEU A 110 15.39 6.65 -13.31
C LEU A 110 14.50 7.46 -14.25
N GLN A 111 14.74 7.35 -15.55
CA GLN A 111 13.83 7.91 -16.55
C GLN A 111 12.66 6.95 -16.74
N PRO A 112 11.39 7.40 -16.71
CA PRO A 112 10.21 6.53 -16.75
C PRO A 112 10.18 5.58 -17.95
N GLY A 113 10.48 6.06 -19.15
CA GLY A 113 10.47 5.23 -20.36
C GLY A 113 11.53 4.14 -20.36
N ARG A 114 12.73 4.42 -19.86
CA ARG A 114 13.80 3.44 -19.73
C ARG A 114 13.46 2.40 -18.67
N MET A 115 12.92 2.82 -17.54
CA MET A 115 12.48 1.92 -16.46
C MET A 115 11.42 0.93 -16.96
N LEU A 116 10.44 1.38 -17.74
CA LEU A 116 9.42 0.47 -18.29
C LEU A 116 10.06 -0.54 -19.26
N ALA A 117 10.95 -0.08 -20.14
CA ALA A 117 11.64 -0.96 -21.09
C ALA A 117 12.49 -2.01 -20.36
N ASP A 118 13.27 -1.60 -19.35
CA ASP A 118 14.11 -2.47 -18.55
C ASP A 118 13.25 -3.45 -17.72
N LEU A 119 12.13 -3.00 -17.15
CA LEU A 119 11.19 -3.85 -16.41
C LEU A 119 10.58 -4.91 -17.34
N LEU A 120 10.10 -4.51 -18.52
CA LEU A 120 9.48 -5.43 -19.47
C LEU A 120 10.49 -6.34 -20.19
N ALA A 121 11.76 -5.95 -20.26
CA ALA A 121 12.84 -6.83 -20.70
C ALA A 121 13.15 -7.91 -19.65
N THR A 122 13.09 -7.55 -18.37
CA THR A 122 13.39 -8.47 -17.24
C THR A 122 12.20 -9.35 -16.89
N VAL A 123 10.96 -8.83 -16.99
CA VAL A 123 9.70 -9.50 -16.64
C VAL A 123 8.70 -9.35 -17.80
N PRO A 124 8.95 -10.00 -18.95
CA PRO A 124 8.12 -9.82 -20.16
C PRO A 124 6.67 -10.31 -19.99
N GLU A 125 6.41 -11.18 -19.01
CA GLU A 125 5.07 -11.71 -18.70
C GLU A 125 4.08 -10.62 -18.28
N LEU A 126 4.56 -9.49 -17.79
CA LEU A 126 3.69 -8.37 -17.35
C LEU A 126 2.79 -7.89 -18.51
N ARG A 127 3.25 -8.01 -19.76
CA ARG A 127 2.47 -7.65 -20.98
C ARG A 127 1.22 -8.52 -21.17
N ALA A 128 1.18 -9.70 -20.57
CA ALA A 128 0.03 -10.60 -20.68
C ALA A 128 -1.16 -10.16 -19.82
N PHE A 129 -0.92 -9.34 -18.80
CA PHE A 129 -1.93 -8.93 -17.82
C PHE A 129 -2.59 -7.59 -18.14
N ALA A 130 -1.83 -6.64 -18.70
CA ALA A 130 -2.30 -5.27 -18.85
C ALA A 130 -1.53 -4.48 -19.92
N ASN A 131 -2.15 -3.41 -20.41
CA ASN A 131 -1.45 -2.29 -21.02
C ASN A 131 -0.89 -1.43 -19.88
N LEU A 132 0.44 -1.48 -19.72
CA LEU A 132 1.15 -0.85 -18.61
C LEU A 132 1.66 0.52 -18.98
N ASP A 133 1.30 1.50 -18.17
CA ASP A 133 1.92 2.82 -18.15
C ASP A 133 2.75 2.96 -16.87
N VAL A 134 3.96 3.50 -16.95
CA VAL A 134 4.84 3.70 -15.78
C VAL A 134 5.02 5.18 -15.50
N HIS A 135 4.80 5.56 -14.25
CA HIS A 135 5.08 6.90 -13.75
C HIS A 135 6.02 6.80 -12.54
N VAL A 136 7.19 7.45 -12.63
CA VAL A 136 8.12 7.59 -11.52
C VAL A 136 7.77 8.85 -10.76
N LEU A 137 7.14 8.68 -9.60
CA LEU A 137 6.72 9.81 -8.76
C LEU A 137 7.90 10.39 -7.98
N PHE A 138 8.69 9.50 -7.40
CA PHE A 138 9.97 9.77 -6.75
C PHE A 138 10.72 8.43 -6.56
N ASN A 139 11.98 8.52 -6.15
CA ASN A 139 12.79 7.35 -5.82
C ASN A 139 13.38 7.52 -4.43
N LYS A 140 12.62 7.12 -3.42
CA LYS A 140 13.01 7.30 -2.01
C LYS A 140 13.09 5.95 -1.30
N ASP A 141 14.01 5.86 -0.34
CA ASP A 141 13.90 4.83 0.69
C ASP A 141 12.60 5.03 1.47
N SER A 142 11.91 3.93 1.77
CA SER A 142 10.62 3.98 2.46
C SER A 142 10.69 4.62 3.86
N CYS A 143 11.83 4.58 4.53
CA CYS A 143 12.03 5.29 5.79
C CYS A 143 11.91 6.83 5.68
N ARG A 144 12.01 7.37 4.45
CA ARG A 144 11.84 8.80 4.13
C ARG A 144 10.45 9.14 3.59
N ILE A 145 9.53 8.17 3.55
CA ILE A 145 8.16 8.35 3.08
C ILE A 145 7.26 8.60 4.29
N GLY A 146 6.56 9.74 4.27
CA GLY A 146 5.67 10.18 5.32
C GLY A 146 4.44 10.93 4.77
N PRO A 147 3.77 11.75 5.59
CA PRO A 147 2.56 12.46 5.19
C PRO A 147 2.67 13.29 3.89
N PRO A 148 3.76 14.03 3.60
CA PRO A 148 3.89 14.75 2.34
C PRO A 148 3.85 13.81 1.12
N GLU A 149 4.59 12.71 1.15
CA GLU A 149 4.66 11.72 0.07
C GLU A 149 3.33 10.97 -0.08
N TRP A 150 2.65 10.62 1.02
CA TRP A 150 1.32 10.02 0.97
C TRP A 150 0.30 10.92 0.28
N LEU A 151 0.34 12.23 0.59
CA LEU A 151 -0.53 13.21 -0.06
C LEU A 151 -0.21 13.35 -1.56
N GLN A 152 1.07 13.32 -1.93
CA GLN A 152 1.50 13.34 -3.33
C GLN A 152 1.00 12.11 -4.08
N MET A 153 1.22 10.90 -3.53
CA MET A 153 0.70 9.65 -4.11
C MET A 153 -0.83 9.70 -4.25
N ALA A 154 -1.55 10.11 -3.20
CA ALA A 154 -3.00 10.16 -3.22
C ALA A 154 -3.54 11.14 -4.27
N LYS A 155 -2.92 12.32 -4.44
CA LYS A 155 -3.29 13.30 -5.48
C LYS A 155 -3.01 12.77 -6.88
N THR A 156 -1.87 12.10 -7.09
CA THR A 156 -1.51 11.47 -8.37
C THR A 156 -2.52 10.37 -8.74
N LEU A 157 -2.83 9.47 -7.81
CA LEU A 157 -3.84 8.41 -8.01
C LEU A 157 -5.23 8.99 -8.26
N HIS A 158 -5.61 10.07 -7.56
CA HIS A 158 -6.87 10.77 -7.79
C HIS A 158 -6.96 11.33 -9.20
N ALA A 159 -5.92 12.02 -9.67
CA ALA A 159 -5.86 12.58 -11.02
C ALA A 159 -5.86 11.49 -12.10
N ALA A 160 -5.15 10.38 -11.87
CA ALA A 160 -5.06 9.26 -12.79
C ALA A 160 -6.33 8.37 -12.81
N ARG A 161 -7.19 8.45 -11.80
CA ARG A 161 -8.36 7.57 -11.63
C ARG A 161 -9.26 7.46 -12.86
N PRO A 162 -9.58 8.52 -13.62
CA PRO A 162 -10.44 8.40 -14.80
C PRO A 162 -9.80 7.61 -15.96
N HIS A 163 -8.47 7.56 -16.02
CA HIS A 163 -7.71 7.10 -17.18
C HIS A 163 -7.23 5.64 -17.08
N PHE A 164 -7.22 5.05 -15.88
CA PHE A 164 -6.72 3.71 -15.64
C PHE A 164 -7.77 2.84 -14.96
N ASP A 165 -7.72 1.54 -15.21
CA ASP A 165 -8.63 0.56 -14.64
C ASP A 165 -8.15 0.05 -13.28
N ALA A 166 -6.81 -0.01 -13.08
CA ALA A 166 -6.18 -0.43 -11.84
C ALA A 166 -4.81 0.25 -11.67
N PHE A 167 -4.25 0.12 -10.46
CA PHE A 167 -3.00 0.76 -10.06
C PHE A 167 -2.11 -0.23 -9.32
N VAL A 168 -0.82 -0.25 -9.65
CA VAL A 168 0.20 -0.99 -8.92
C VAL A 168 1.26 0.00 -8.45
N LEU A 169 1.56 0.01 -7.15
CA LEU A 169 2.56 0.88 -6.55
C LEU A 169 3.77 0.07 -6.11
N VAL A 170 4.92 0.38 -6.68
CA VAL A 170 6.21 -0.15 -6.23
C VAL A 170 6.74 0.72 -5.09
N HIS A 171 6.96 0.12 -3.93
CA HIS A 171 7.27 0.82 -2.68
C HIS A 171 8.29 0.03 -1.85
N GLY A 172 9.09 0.70 -1.04
CA GLY A 172 9.96 0.05 -0.07
C GLY A 172 9.17 -0.58 1.08
N THR A 173 9.64 -1.70 1.61
CA THR A 173 8.84 -2.56 2.49
C THR A 173 8.64 -2.02 3.91
N ASP A 174 9.56 -1.18 4.46
CA ASP A 174 9.55 -0.81 5.88
C ASP A 174 8.31 0.02 6.29
N THR A 175 7.89 0.96 5.45
CA THR A 175 6.73 1.81 5.73
C THR A 175 5.54 1.53 4.82
N MET A 176 5.56 0.45 4.03
CA MET A 176 4.48 0.09 3.09
C MET A 176 3.12 -0.03 3.79
N ALA A 177 3.06 -0.59 5.00
CA ALA A 177 1.82 -0.71 5.78
C ALA A 177 1.22 0.65 6.18
N TYR A 178 2.07 1.63 6.51
CA TYR A 178 1.64 3.01 6.75
C TYR A 178 1.13 3.68 5.48
N THR A 179 1.85 3.54 4.37
CA THR A 179 1.46 4.09 3.06
C THR A 179 0.15 3.47 2.57
N ALA A 180 -0.01 2.14 2.68
CA ALA A 180 -1.25 1.47 2.32
C ALA A 180 -2.43 1.94 3.19
N SER A 181 -2.23 2.11 4.49
CA SER A 181 -3.23 2.70 5.38
C SER A 181 -3.57 4.14 4.99
N ALA A 182 -2.56 4.96 4.67
CA ALA A 182 -2.76 6.34 4.26
C ALA A 182 -3.58 6.45 2.97
N LEU A 183 -3.20 5.71 1.93
CA LEU A 183 -3.92 5.71 0.66
C LEU A 183 -5.34 5.18 0.81
N SER A 184 -5.54 4.13 1.62
CA SER A 184 -6.85 3.57 1.92
C SER A 184 -7.80 4.60 2.54
N LEU A 185 -7.32 5.38 3.51
CA LEU A 185 -8.11 6.36 4.24
C LEU A 185 -8.26 7.68 3.48
N LEU A 186 -7.21 8.15 2.79
CA LEU A 186 -7.23 9.39 1.98
C LEU A 186 -8.13 9.26 0.75
N LEU A 187 -8.21 8.06 0.16
CA LEU A 187 -8.95 7.76 -1.06
C LEU A 187 -10.21 6.91 -0.80
N GLY A 188 -10.83 7.05 0.37
CA GLY A 188 -12.02 6.28 0.75
C GLY A 188 -13.08 6.26 -0.35
N GLY A 189 -13.54 5.05 -0.74
CA GLY A 189 -14.50 4.85 -1.82
C GLY A 189 -13.92 4.91 -3.23
N PHE A 190 -12.61 4.75 -3.42
CA PHE A 190 -11.93 4.85 -4.74
C PHE A 190 -12.45 3.85 -5.78
N ARG A 191 -12.83 2.64 -5.35
CA ARG A 191 -13.50 1.58 -6.14
C ARG A 191 -12.70 1.04 -7.34
N LYS A 192 -11.42 1.32 -7.43
CA LYS A 192 -10.51 0.65 -8.37
C LYS A 192 -9.39 -0.01 -7.56
N PRO A 193 -8.85 -1.13 -8.00
CA PRO A 193 -7.74 -1.78 -7.30
C PRO A 193 -6.52 -0.86 -7.21
N ILE A 194 -5.97 -0.72 -6.01
CA ILE A 194 -4.68 -0.08 -5.75
C ILE A 194 -3.84 -1.12 -5.00
N VAL A 195 -2.89 -1.74 -5.69
CA VAL A 195 -2.07 -2.82 -5.14
C VAL A 195 -0.66 -2.32 -4.88
N LEU A 196 -0.25 -2.26 -3.60
CA LEU A 196 1.12 -1.96 -3.23
C LEU A 196 1.95 -3.24 -3.25
N THR A 197 3.18 -3.13 -3.73
CA THR A 197 4.14 -4.22 -3.76
C THR A 197 5.57 -3.70 -3.66
N GLY A 198 6.51 -4.61 -3.54
CA GLY A 198 7.93 -4.34 -3.45
C GLY A 198 8.70 -5.65 -3.41
N SER A 199 9.91 -5.61 -2.88
CA SER A 199 10.70 -6.83 -2.69
C SER A 199 11.65 -6.74 -1.52
N GLN A 200 12.06 -7.89 -1.00
CA GLN A 200 13.16 -7.98 -0.03
C GLN A 200 14.52 -7.89 -0.71
N LEU A 201 14.63 -8.38 -1.95
CA LEU A 201 15.86 -8.31 -2.74
C LEU A 201 15.64 -7.53 -4.04
N PRO A 202 16.66 -6.78 -4.53
CA PRO A 202 16.61 -6.13 -5.82
C PRO A 202 16.25 -7.09 -6.96
N LEU A 203 15.53 -6.61 -7.97
CA LEU A 203 15.09 -7.43 -9.12
C LEU A 203 16.25 -8.12 -9.84
N ALA A 204 17.43 -7.48 -9.88
CA ALA A 204 18.64 -8.04 -10.51
C ALA A 204 19.27 -9.20 -9.74
N MET A 205 18.87 -9.44 -8.48
CA MET A 205 19.46 -10.52 -7.67
C MET A 205 18.86 -11.89 -8.05
N PRO A 206 19.69 -12.97 -8.12
CA PRO A 206 19.24 -14.29 -8.58
C PRO A 206 18.08 -14.90 -7.78
N ARG A 207 17.97 -14.57 -6.49
CA ARG A 207 16.90 -15.06 -5.61
C ARG A 207 15.85 -14.00 -5.30
N SER A 208 15.72 -12.97 -6.14
CA SER A 208 14.76 -11.90 -5.91
C SER A 208 13.32 -12.41 -5.92
N ASP A 209 12.55 -11.92 -4.96
CA ASP A 209 11.10 -12.07 -4.87
C ASP A 209 10.35 -11.03 -5.72
N ALA A 210 11.05 -10.04 -6.28
CA ALA A 210 10.48 -8.91 -7.01
C ALA A 210 9.64 -9.33 -8.22
N ARG A 211 10.15 -10.27 -9.04
CA ARG A 211 9.46 -10.76 -10.24
C ARG A 211 8.11 -11.35 -9.91
N GLN A 212 8.05 -12.27 -8.94
CA GLN A 212 6.81 -12.92 -8.55
C GLN A 212 5.84 -11.92 -7.90
N ASN A 213 6.32 -11.05 -7.02
CA ASN A 213 5.50 -10.03 -6.40
C ASN A 213 4.86 -9.08 -7.42
N LEU A 214 5.56 -8.73 -8.51
CA LEU A 214 5.00 -7.91 -9.61
C LEU A 214 3.93 -8.66 -10.39
N ILE A 215 4.18 -9.92 -10.78
CA ILE A 215 3.21 -10.77 -11.49
C ILE A 215 1.95 -10.94 -10.64
N ASP A 216 2.10 -11.30 -9.38
CA ASP A 216 1.01 -11.48 -8.43
C ASP A 216 0.19 -10.19 -8.25
N SER A 217 0.88 -9.05 -8.17
CA SER A 217 0.22 -7.75 -8.02
C SER A 217 -0.62 -7.38 -9.23
N LEU A 218 -0.11 -7.61 -10.46
CA LEU A 218 -0.88 -7.39 -11.68
C LEU A 218 -2.03 -8.38 -11.81
N THR A 219 -1.82 -9.66 -11.47
CA THR A 219 -2.88 -10.67 -11.43
C THR A 219 -4.04 -10.20 -10.54
N CYS A 220 -3.73 -9.72 -9.34
CA CYS A 220 -4.75 -9.22 -8.41
C CYS A 220 -5.39 -7.91 -8.91
N ALA A 221 -4.61 -6.98 -9.42
CA ALA A 221 -5.10 -5.68 -9.90
C ALA A 221 -6.05 -5.83 -11.11
N THR A 222 -5.83 -6.84 -11.96
CA THR A 222 -6.59 -7.08 -13.19
C THR A 222 -7.62 -8.21 -13.08
N ALA A 223 -7.83 -8.76 -11.90
CA ALA A 223 -8.69 -9.93 -11.68
C ALA A 223 -10.15 -9.76 -12.14
N SER A 224 -10.65 -8.53 -12.24
CA SER A 224 -12.01 -8.27 -12.76
C SER A 224 -12.11 -8.45 -14.30
N PHE A 225 -11.00 -8.48 -15.02
CA PHE A 225 -10.94 -8.59 -16.48
C PHE A 225 -10.77 -10.01 -16.98
N SER A 226 -10.38 -10.94 -16.10
CA SER A 226 -10.22 -12.37 -16.39
C SER A 226 -11.03 -13.23 -15.42
N PRO A 227 -11.47 -14.44 -15.80
CA PRO A 227 -12.14 -15.33 -14.87
C PRO A 227 -11.28 -15.59 -13.61
N PRO A 228 -11.88 -15.62 -12.43
CA PRO A 228 -13.29 -15.60 -12.07
C PRO A 228 -13.97 -14.20 -11.95
N HIS A 229 -13.37 -13.15 -12.51
CA HIS A 229 -13.90 -11.77 -12.53
C HIS A 229 -14.10 -11.16 -11.13
N VAL A 230 -13.12 -11.30 -10.26
CA VAL A 230 -13.16 -10.75 -8.90
C VAL A 230 -12.79 -9.27 -8.91
N HIS A 231 -13.63 -8.42 -8.36
CA HIS A 231 -13.38 -6.99 -8.24
C HIS A 231 -12.94 -6.60 -6.81
N CYS A 232 -11.63 -6.53 -6.59
CA CYS A 232 -11.04 -6.06 -5.33
C CYS A 232 -10.71 -4.55 -5.43
N GLY A 233 -11.74 -3.70 -5.42
CA GLY A 233 -11.62 -2.24 -5.57
C GLY A 233 -11.21 -1.52 -4.29
N GLU A 234 -10.18 -1.99 -3.62
CA GLU A 234 -9.63 -1.44 -2.37
C GLU A 234 -8.11 -1.29 -2.45
N VAL A 235 -7.52 -0.62 -1.46
CA VAL A 235 -6.06 -0.56 -1.30
C VAL A 235 -5.59 -1.84 -0.63
N SER A 236 -4.66 -2.54 -1.27
CA SER A 236 -4.13 -3.81 -0.79
C SER A 236 -2.61 -3.87 -0.88
N ILE A 237 -2.01 -4.80 -0.15
CA ILE A 237 -0.60 -5.17 -0.27
C ILE A 237 -0.55 -6.57 -0.85
N CYS A 238 0.14 -6.74 -1.99
CA CYS A 238 0.44 -8.05 -2.57
C CYS A 238 1.91 -8.36 -2.34
N PHE A 239 2.21 -9.37 -1.54
CA PHE A 239 3.57 -9.70 -1.16
C PHE A 239 3.69 -11.14 -0.69
N GLY A 240 4.70 -11.87 -1.17
CA GLY A 240 4.99 -13.24 -0.73
C GLY A 240 3.84 -14.22 -0.95
N GLY A 241 3.12 -14.11 -2.08
CA GLY A 241 2.03 -15.00 -2.44
C GLY A 241 0.71 -14.73 -1.72
N VAL A 242 0.53 -13.58 -1.07
CA VAL A 242 -0.74 -13.21 -0.42
C VAL A 242 -1.16 -11.79 -0.78
N LEU A 243 -2.48 -11.60 -0.94
CA LEU A 243 -3.09 -10.28 -1.06
C LEU A 243 -3.75 -9.92 0.27
N LEU A 244 -3.31 -8.82 0.86
CA LEU A 244 -3.72 -8.35 2.17
C LEU A 244 -4.45 -7.01 2.06
N ARG A 245 -5.51 -6.77 2.87
CA ARG A 245 -6.09 -5.43 2.99
C ARG A 245 -5.06 -4.46 3.55
N GLY A 246 -4.79 -3.37 2.83
CA GLY A 246 -3.67 -2.48 3.11
C GLY A 246 -3.73 -1.82 4.49
N ASN A 247 -4.91 -1.39 4.93
CA ASN A 247 -5.10 -0.78 6.25
C ASN A 247 -5.23 -1.78 7.42
N ARG A 248 -5.11 -3.08 7.14
CA ARG A 248 -5.05 -4.16 8.13
C ARG A 248 -3.69 -4.85 8.17
N ALA A 249 -2.80 -4.48 7.23
CA ALA A 249 -1.51 -5.14 7.07
C ALA A 249 -0.44 -4.56 8.00
N ARG A 250 0.52 -5.41 8.35
CA ARG A 250 1.74 -5.09 9.10
C ARG A 250 2.93 -5.79 8.47
N LYS A 251 4.11 -5.14 8.51
CA LYS A 251 5.38 -5.84 8.28
C LYS A 251 5.76 -6.58 9.54
N THR A 252 5.73 -7.90 9.51
CA THR A 252 5.98 -8.78 10.66
C THR A 252 7.32 -9.50 10.61
N ASN A 253 8.00 -9.43 9.47
CA ASN A 253 9.32 -10.03 9.30
C ASN A 253 10.21 -9.13 8.44
N SER A 254 11.46 -8.95 8.86
CA SER A 254 12.45 -8.09 8.19
C SER A 254 13.24 -8.79 7.08
N SER A 255 13.25 -10.12 7.04
CA SER A 255 14.13 -10.91 6.17
C SER A 255 13.44 -12.02 5.39
N ALA A 256 12.23 -12.45 5.78
CA ALA A 256 11.48 -13.47 5.04
C ALA A 256 10.74 -12.88 3.83
N TYR A 257 10.52 -13.69 2.80
CA TYR A 257 9.72 -13.29 1.64
C TYR A 257 8.24 -13.11 2.01
N ASN A 258 7.71 -13.84 2.98
CA ASN A 258 6.40 -13.61 3.57
C ASN A 258 6.47 -12.54 4.68
N ALA A 259 6.86 -11.32 4.33
CA ALA A 259 7.17 -10.25 5.27
C ALA A 259 5.95 -9.56 5.88
N PHE A 260 4.77 -9.70 5.29
CA PHE A 260 3.55 -9.02 5.71
C PHE A 260 2.47 -10.00 6.16
N SER A 261 1.66 -9.56 7.11
CA SER A 261 0.45 -10.27 7.54
C SER A 261 -0.66 -9.29 7.92
N THR A 262 -1.89 -9.79 7.99
CA THR A 262 -3.04 -9.08 8.58
C THR A 262 -3.43 -9.80 9.87
N PRO A 263 -2.91 -9.39 11.03
CA PRO A 263 -3.00 -10.18 12.28
C PRO A 263 -4.44 -10.47 12.75
N THR A 264 -5.37 -9.61 12.38
CA THR A 264 -6.77 -9.63 12.86
C THR A 264 -7.79 -9.67 11.72
N TYR A 265 -7.32 -9.92 10.50
CA TYR A 265 -8.18 -10.00 9.33
C TYR A 265 -7.67 -11.08 8.37
N PRO A 266 -8.54 -11.87 7.72
CA PRO A 266 -8.07 -12.88 6.78
C PRO A 266 -7.49 -12.23 5.52
N PRO A 267 -6.55 -12.89 4.80
CA PRO A 267 -6.11 -12.48 3.49
C PRO A 267 -7.29 -12.35 2.51
N LEU A 268 -7.19 -11.39 1.57
CA LEU A 268 -8.16 -11.19 0.48
C LEU A 268 -7.99 -12.26 -0.60
N ALA A 269 -6.75 -12.71 -0.82
CA ALA A 269 -6.43 -13.83 -1.69
C ALA A 269 -5.13 -14.52 -1.27
N GLN A 270 -5.00 -15.78 -1.67
CA GLN A 270 -3.77 -16.57 -1.63
C GLN A 270 -3.40 -16.95 -3.05
N LEU A 271 -2.16 -16.69 -3.43
CA LEU A 271 -1.64 -16.90 -4.77
C LEU A 271 -0.73 -18.14 -4.78
N GLY A 272 -1.23 -19.22 -5.39
CA GLY A 272 -0.52 -20.46 -5.64
C GLY A 272 -0.51 -20.74 -7.14
N VAL A 273 -0.74 -22.00 -7.52
CA VAL A 273 -1.00 -22.37 -8.92
C VAL A 273 -2.24 -21.63 -9.43
N ASP A 274 -3.28 -21.62 -8.59
CA ASP A 274 -4.49 -20.85 -8.79
C ASP A 274 -4.59 -19.75 -7.74
N VAL A 275 -5.37 -18.70 -8.01
CA VAL A 275 -5.66 -17.62 -7.06
C VAL A 275 -6.90 -17.99 -6.25
N GLY A 276 -6.69 -18.31 -4.99
CA GLY A 276 -7.76 -18.57 -4.02
C GLY A 276 -8.30 -17.26 -3.43
N TRP A 277 -9.40 -16.74 -3.99
CA TRP A 277 -10.04 -15.51 -3.51
C TRP A 277 -10.91 -15.74 -2.29
N ASN A 278 -10.78 -14.87 -1.30
CA ASN A 278 -11.68 -14.80 -0.15
C ASN A 278 -12.74 -13.72 -0.36
N ASN A 279 -13.77 -14.04 -1.14
CA ASN A 279 -14.82 -13.09 -1.51
C ASN A 279 -15.57 -12.53 -0.29
N ALA A 280 -15.65 -13.27 0.82
CA ALA A 280 -16.28 -12.81 2.04
C ALA A 280 -15.46 -11.73 2.76
N ALA A 281 -14.15 -11.67 2.50
CA ALA A 281 -13.26 -10.67 3.06
C ALA A 281 -13.14 -9.40 2.19
N ILE A 282 -13.51 -9.44 0.90
CA ILE A 282 -13.46 -8.28 0.02
C ILE A 282 -14.62 -7.34 0.34
N LEU A 283 -14.33 -6.02 0.46
CA LEU A 283 -15.37 -5.02 0.69
C LEU A 283 -16.40 -5.03 -0.43
N THR A 284 -17.67 -5.05 -0.06
CA THR A 284 -18.78 -4.83 -0.98
C THR A 284 -18.85 -3.36 -1.42
N ASP A 285 -19.58 -3.08 -2.48
CA ASP A 285 -19.79 -1.69 -2.95
C ASP A 285 -20.44 -0.79 -1.90
N ARG A 286 -21.28 -1.37 -1.04
CA ARG A 286 -21.92 -0.66 0.07
C ARG A 286 -20.90 -0.28 1.15
N GLU A 287 -20.01 -1.20 1.53
CA GLU A 287 -18.96 -0.98 2.53
C GLU A 287 -17.89 -0.01 2.05
N ARG A 288 -17.56 -0.04 0.75
CA ARG A 288 -16.64 0.96 0.15
C ARG A 288 -17.21 2.37 0.19
N GLY A 289 -18.53 2.52 0.17
CA GLY A 289 -19.19 3.81 0.21
C GLY A 289 -18.99 4.68 -1.04
N VAL A 290 -19.23 5.98 -0.89
CA VAL A 290 -19.05 6.97 -1.94
C VAL A 290 -17.62 7.49 -1.93
N TYR A 291 -17.03 7.69 -3.12
CA TYR A 291 -15.68 8.23 -3.24
C TYR A 291 -15.60 9.66 -2.70
N ARG A 292 -14.82 9.82 -1.63
CA ARG A 292 -14.61 11.10 -0.93
C ARG A 292 -13.12 11.26 -0.61
N PRO A 293 -12.31 11.76 -1.56
CA PRO A 293 -10.88 11.96 -1.32
C PRO A 293 -10.63 13.08 -0.31
N ARG A 294 -9.65 12.88 0.56
CA ARG A 294 -9.20 13.85 1.57
C ARG A 294 -7.70 14.05 1.45
N PHE A 295 -7.25 15.30 1.37
CA PHE A 295 -5.83 15.62 1.11
C PHE A 295 -5.22 16.48 2.22
N LYS A 296 -5.61 16.22 3.47
CA LYS A 296 -5.02 16.86 4.66
C LYS A 296 -4.75 15.83 5.74
N LEU A 297 -3.59 15.93 6.37
CA LEU A 297 -3.18 15.14 7.53
C LEU A 297 -2.55 16.06 8.57
N ASN A 298 -2.73 15.76 9.85
CA ASN A 298 -2.00 16.39 10.94
C ASN A 298 -0.96 15.40 11.47
N PRO A 299 0.35 15.63 11.22
CA PRO A 299 1.39 14.67 11.58
C PRO A 299 1.72 14.61 13.08
N ASN A 300 1.12 15.46 13.90
CA ASN A 300 1.43 15.57 15.32
C ASN A 300 0.84 14.41 16.15
N VAL A 301 1.14 13.20 15.75
CA VAL A 301 0.70 11.93 16.36
C VAL A 301 1.92 11.09 16.72
N ILE A 302 1.92 10.50 17.92
CA ILE A 302 2.97 9.60 18.38
C ILE A 302 2.42 8.24 18.77
N ARG A 303 3.26 7.20 18.67
CA ARG A 303 3.00 5.87 19.26
C ARG A 303 3.70 5.80 20.60
N VAL A 304 3.02 5.29 21.60
CA VAL A 304 3.52 5.18 22.98
C VAL A 304 3.28 3.75 23.46
N PRO A 305 4.31 2.89 23.46
CA PRO A 305 4.19 1.59 24.10
C PRO A 305 4.22 1.74 25.63
N ILE A 306 3.35 1.01 26.30
CA ILE A 306 3.42 0.85 27.74
C ILE A 306 4.54 -0.13 28.06
N VAL A 307 5.49 0.31 28.90
CA VAL A 307 6.61 -0.52 29.36
C VAL A 307 6.47 -0.71 30.87
N PRO A 308 6.62 -1.96 31.39
CA PRO A 308 6.61 -2.20 32.84
C PRO A 308 7.65 -1.33 33.55
N GLY A 309 7.22 -0.65 34.63
CA GLY A 309 8.09 0.26 35.40
C GLY A 309 8.27 1.67 34.82
N CYS A 310 7.78 1.94 33.62
CA CYS A 310 7.83 3.28 33.01
C CYS A 310 6.75 4.19 33.60
N ASP A 311 7.17 5.32 34.15
CA ASP A 311 6.26 6.42 34.50
C ASP A 311 6.14 7.40 33.32
N PRO A 312 4.98 7.52 32.69
CA PRO A 312 4.80 8.39 31.53
C PRO A 312 4.97 9.88 31.85
N ARG A 313 4.82 10.28 33.10
CA ARG A 313 5.05 11.67 33.55
C ARG A 313 6.52 12.05 33.42
N VAL A 314 7.43 11.08 33.65
CA VAL A 314 8.86 11.26 33.51
C VAL A 314 9.31 11.02 32.06
N ALA A 315 8.88 9.90 31.46
CA ALA A 315 9.35 9.48 30.15
C ALA A 315 8.81 10.38 29.01
N TYR A 316 7.55 10.76 29.08
CA TYR A 316 6.88 11.54 28.02
C TYR A 316 6.54 12.97 28.45
N GLY A 317 6.34 13.23 29.75
CA GLY A 317 5.99 14.54 30.29
C GLY A 317 4.70 15.11 29.68
N ASP A 318 4.70 16.41 29.42
CA ASP A 318 3.56 17.10 28.81
C ASP A 318 3.68 17.10 27.28
N VAL A 319 3.20 16.04 26.64
CA VAL A 319 3.27 15.89 25.18
C VAL A 319 2.40 16.90 24.45
N TYR A 320 1.25 17.29 25.04
CA TYR A 320 0.36 18.28 24.44
C TYR A 320 1.01 19.67 24.37
N ALA A 321 1.70 20.10 25.40
CA ALA A 321 2.45 21.36 25.41
C ALA A 321 3.58 21.39 24.39
N ARG A 322 4.15 20.21 24.06
CA ARG A 322 5.17 20.06 23.02
C ARG A 322 4.61 19.94 21.59
N GLY A 323 3.32 20.13 21.39
CA GLY A 323 2.70 20.14 20.06
C GLY A 323 2.05 18.85 19.64
N VAL A 324 2.18 17.74 20.38
CA VAL A 324 1.47 16.49 20.09
C VAL A 324 -0.03 16.69 20.23
N ARG A 325 -0.80 16.16 19.32
CA ARG A 325 -2.27 16.25 19.30
C ARG A 325 -2.95 14.88 19.39
N GLY A 326 -2.23 13.82 19.06
CA GLY A 326 -2.73 12.46 19.12
C GLY A 326 -1.71 11.46 19.66
N VAL A 327 -2.19 10.47 20.41
CA VAL A 327 -1.39 9.34 20.93
C VAL A 327 -2.09 8.04 20.61
N VAL A 328 -1.39 7.15 19.92
CA VAL A 328 -1.75 5.73 19.87
C VAL A 328 -1.02 5.04 21.02
N LEU A 329 -1.78 4.66 22.04
CA LEU A 329 -1.26 4.03 23.25
C LEU A 329 -1.31 2.52 23.10
N GLU A 330 -0.14 1.88 23.01
CA GLU A 330 -0.01 0.43 22.87
C GLU A 330 -0.02 -0.24 24.25
N THR A 331 -1.16 -0.82 24.58
CA THR A 331 -1.48 -1.46 25.85
C THR A 331 -1.12 -2.94 25.84
N PHE A 332 -1.18 -3.58 27.00
CA PHE A 332 -1.00 -5.02 27.13
C PHE A 332 -2.28 -5.77 26.75
N GLY A 333 -2.12 -6.91 26.13
CA GLY A 333 -3.21 -7.85 25.83
C GLY A 333 -4.44 -7.18 25.20
N VAL A 334 -5.59 -7.30 25.86
CA VAL A 334 -6.88 -6.80 25.36
C VAL A 334 -7.16 -5.32 25.72
N GLY A 335 -6.17 -4.55 26.14
CA GLY A 335 -6.35 -3.13 26.53
C GLY A 335 -5.97 -2.83 27.98
N ASN A 336 -5.21 -3.71 28.65
CA ASN A 336 -4.80 -3.56 30.03
C ASN A 336 -3.58 -2.64 30.17
N MET A 337 -3.49 -1.92 31.29
CA MET A 337 -2.37 -1.03 31.64
C MET A 337 -2.20 -0.91 33.17
N PRO A 338 -1.07 -0.40 33.68
CA PRO A 338 -0.91 -0.14 35.10
C PRO A 338 -1.93 0.91 35.59
N ASP A 339 -2.74 0.58 36.62
CA ASP A 339 -3.88 1.37 37.05
C ASP A 339 -3.65 2.13 38.38
N LEU A 340 -2.59 1.80 39.13
CA LEU A 340 -2.31 2.47 40.37
C LEU A 340 -1.76 3.88 40.11
N PRO A 341 -2.18 4.89 40.94
CA PRO A 341 -1.74 6.28 40.73
C PRO A 341 -0.22 6.47 40.75
N MET A 342 0.50 5.65 41.49
CA MET A 342 1.96 5.67 41.57
C MET A 342 2.64 5.33 40.25
N HIS A 343 2.03 4.50 39.40
CA HIS A 343 2.54 4.14 38.07
C HIS A 343 2.41 5.27 37.03
N GLY A 344 1.62 6.30 37.33
CA GLY A 344 1.54 7.52 36.54
C GLY A 344 0.63 7.48 35.30
N TRP A 345 0.24 6.33 34.76
CA TRP A 345 -0.47 6.23 33.49
C TRP A 345 -1.86 6.90 33.50
N LEU A 346 -2.73 6.53 34.40
CA LEU A 346 -4.07 7.15 34.50
C LEU A 346 -4.04 8.64 34.89
N PRO A 347 -3.19 9.09 35.85
CA PRO A 347 -2.99 10.51 36.10
C PRO A 347 -2.47 11.29 34.88
N TRP A 348 -1.52 10.74 34.15
CA TRP A 348 -0.98 11.35 32.93
C TRP A 348 -2.05 11.45 31.83
N LEU A 349 -2.77 10.37 31.55
CA LEU A 349 -3.89 10.37 30.61
C LEU A 349 -4.93 11.43 30.96
N ARG A 350 -5.32 11.49 32.22
CA ARG A 350 -6.29 12.51 32.70
C ARG A 350 -5.80 13.92 32.43
N GLN A 351 -4.53 14.21 32.72
CA GLN A 351 -3.93 15.52 32.48
C GLN A 351 -3.92 15.87 30.98
N GLN A 352 -3.45 14.95 30.15
CA GLN A 352 -3.32 15.18 28.71
C GLN A 352 -4.70 15.28 28.01
N ARG A 353 -5.66 14.44 28.40
CA ARG A 353 -7.04 14.50 27.90
C ARG A 353 -7.74 15.82 28.24
N LYS A 354 -7.56 16.36 29.45
CA LYS A 354 -8.09 17.68 29.82
C LYS A 354 -7.57 18.82 28.94
N LYS A 355 -6.38 18.66 28.32
CA LYS A 355 -5.81 19.61 27.37
C LYS A 355 -6.32 19.42 25.94
N GLY A 356 -7.05 18.35 25.67
CA GLY A 356 -7.58 18.03 24.35
C GLY A 356 -6.76 17.01 23.55
N LEU A 357 -5.79 16.30 24.16
CA LEU A 357 -5.05 15.24 23.49
C LEU A 357 -6.00 14.13 23.05
N MET A 358 -6.01 13.77 21.78
CA MET A 358 -6.71 12.57 21.29
C MET A 358 -5.91 11.32 21.65
N VAL A 359 -6.54 10.30 22.22
CA VAL A 359 -5.87 9.04 22.60
C VAL A 359 -6.68 7.86 22.10
N TYR A 360 -6.01 6.93 21.44
CA TYR A 360 -6.57 5.68 20.95
C TYR A 360 -5.77 4.50 21.49
N LEU A 361 -6.45 3.46 21.99
CA LEU A 361 -5.80 2.23 22.45
C LEU A 361 -5.52 1.31 21.27
N ALA A 362 -4.31 0.80 21.21
CA ALA A 362 -3.88 -0.31 20.38
C ALA A 362 -3.30 -1.40 21.29
N SER A 363 -3.17 -2.63 20.79
CA SER A 363 -2.51 -3.71 21.51
C SER A 363 -1.06 -3.84 21.08
N GLN A 364 -0.17 -4.17 22.03
CA GLN A 364 1.18 -4.67 21.74
C GLN A 364 1.16 -6.09 21.16
N CYS A 365 0.06 -6.82 21.34
CA CYS A 365 -0.10 -8.14 20.76
C CYS A 365 -0.30 -8.05 19.25
N GLY A 366 0.35 -8.95 18.52
CA GLY A 366 0.22 -9.03 17.07
C GLY A 366 -1.15 -9.48 16.59
N ALA A 367 -1.91 -10.19 17.43
CA ALA A 367 -3.25 -10.71 17.12
C ALA A 367 -4.14 -10.67 18.37
N GLY A 368 -5.44 -10.90 18.18
CA GLY A 368 -6.43 -10.87 19.24
C GLY A 368 -7.31 -9.63 19.20
N THR A 369 -8.31 -9.54 20.09
CA THR A 369 -9.29 -8.47 20.16
C THR A 369 -8.97 -7.47 21.26
N LEU A 370 -9.38 -6.21 21.09
CA LEU A 370 -9.34 -5.18 22.14
C LEU A 370 -10.66 -5.16 22.88
N HIS A 371 -10.60 -5.39 24.21
CA HIS A 371 -11.71 -5.34 25.14
C HIS A 371 -11.25 -4.65 26.43
N PRO A 372 -10.94 -3.34 26.38
CA PRO A 372 -10.41 -2.62 27.54
C PRO A 372 -11.35 -2.63 28.72
N GLU A 373 -12.66 -2.75 28.50
CA GLU A 373 -13.70 -2.83 29.51
C GLU A 373 -13.59 -4.07 30.44
N LEU A 374 -12.87 -5.10 30.01
CA LEU A 374 -12.64 -6.30 30.83
C LEU A 374 -11.71 -6.06 32.02
N TYR A 375 -10.95 -4.97 32.00
CA TYR A 375 -10.03 -4.61 33.08
C TYR A 375 -10.35 -3.23 33.64
N ARG A 376 -10.15 -3.08 34.94
CA ARG A 376 -10.35 -1.80 35.67
C ARG A 376 -9.57 -0.66 35.03
N SER A 377 -8.32 -0.90 34.62
CA SER A 377 -7.46 0.10 33.99
C SER A 377 -8.00 0.62 32.67
N GLY A 378 -8.48 -0.30 31.83
CA GLY A 378 -9.09 0.01 30.53
C GLY A 378 -10.40 0.78 30.69
N SER A 379 -11.29 0.32 31.59
CA SER A 379 -12.54 1.01 31.92
C SER A 379 -12.28 2.44 32.37
N LEU A 380 -11.33 2.66 33.29
CA LEU A 380 -10.95 3.98 33.77
C LEU A 380 -10.36 4.86 32.64
N ALA A 381 -9.60 4.30 31.72
CA ALA A 381 -9.10 5.04 30.58
C ALA A 381 -10.24 5.47 29.64
N MET A 382 -11.23 4.60 29.41
CA MET A 382 -12.42 4.94 28.62
C MET A 382 -13.24 6.06 29.27
N GLU A 383 -13.41 6.05 30.59
CA GLU A 383 -14.05 7.14 31.35
C GLU A 383 -13.32 8.48 31.18
N LEU A 384 -12.02 8.48 30.99
CA LEU A 384 -11.23 9.66 30.64
C LEU A 384 -11.40 10.13 29.19
N GLY A 385 -12.25 9.45 28.40
CA GLY A 385 -12.48 9.73 26.98
C GLY A 385 -11.38 9.23 26.06
N VAL A 386 -10.58 8.26 26.51
CA VAL A 386 -9.70 7.51 25.62
C VAL A 386 -10.57 6.65 24.72
N GLN A 387 -10.25 6.58 23.45
CA GLN A 387 -11.01 5.79 22.48
C GLN A 387 -10.34 4.43 22.26
N ALA A 388 -11.15 3.42 22.13
CA ALA A 388 -10.75 2.10 21.66
C ALA A 388 -11.78 1.65 20.63
N GLY A 389 -11.41 0.76 19.76
CA GLY A 389 -12.35 0.23 18.78
C GLY A 389 -11.88 -1.11 18.28
N PRO A 390 -12.66 -1.74 17.37
CA PRO A 390 -12.20 -2.97 16.78
C PRO A 390 -10.84 -2.72 16.10
N GLN A 391 -9.99 -3.50 16.35
CA GLN A 391 -8.62 -3.87 15.99
C GLN A 391 -8.00 -3.20 14.75
N MET A 392 -7.84 -1.87 14.73
CA MET A 392 -6.90 -1.26 13.80
C MET A 392 -5.46 -1.68 14.18
N THR A 393 -4.64 -1.92 13.17
CA THR A 393 -3.19 -2.03 13.41
C THR A 393 -2.65 -0.72 13.98
N PRO A 394 -1.56 -0.72 14.76
CA PRO A 394 -0.95 0.53 15.22
C PRO A 394 -0.60 1.48 14.08
N GLU A 395 -0.17 0.94 12.92
CA GLU A 395 0.14 1.70 11.72
C GLU A 395 -1.11 2.43 11.20
N CYS A 396 -2.22 1.72 11.05
CA CYS A 396 -3.49 2.30 10.61
C CYS A 396 -4.04 3.30 11.63
N SER A 397 -3.95 2.99 12.93
CA SER A 397 -4.43 3.87 14.00
C SER A 397 -3.73 5.23 13.98
N VAL A 398 -2.41 5.26 13.76
CA VAL A 398 -1.62 6.50 13.62
C VAL A 398 -2.12 7.32 12.43
N VAL A 399 -2.24 6.70 11.27
CA VAL A 399 -2.66 7.40 10.05
C VAL A 399 -4.10 7.89 10.15
N LYS A 400 -5.00 7.08 10.69
CA LYS A 400 -6.39 7.47 10.91
C LYS A 400 -6.51 8.65 11.89
N MET A 401 -5.71 8.64 12.95
CA MET A 401 -5.65 9.75 13.89
C MET A 401 -5.13 11.04 13.24
N MET A 402 -4.09 10.95 12.39
CA MET A 402 -3.61 12.09 11.59
C MET A 402 -4.71 12.66 10.70
N LEU A 403 -5.53 11.79 10.09
CA LEU A 403 -6.65 12.19 9.25
C LEU A 403 -7.75 12.87 10.09
N CYS A 404 -8.19 12.25 11.17
CA CYS A 404 -9.26 12.78 12.04
C CYS A 404 -8.86 14.12 12.69
N LEU A 405 -7.60 14.29 13.09
CA LEU A 405 -7.10 15.57 13.60
C LEU A 405 -7.11 16.69 12.54
N ALA A 406 -7.00 16.34 11.27
CA ALA A 406 -7.11 17.30 10.16
C ALA A 406 -8.56 17.50 9.67
N HIS A 407 -9.49 16.62 10.08
CA HIS A 407 -10.89 16.61 9.69
C HIS A 407 -11.79 16.40 10.92
N PRO A 408 -12.13 17.47 11.67
CA PRO A 408 -12.89 17.35 12.91
C PRO A 408 -14.31 16.78 12.74
N ASP A 409 -14.84 16.81 11.53
CA ASP A 409 -16.12 16.20 11.13
C ASP A 409 -16.06 14.66 11.03
N LEU A 410 -14.85 14.07 11.12
CA LEU A 410 -14.62 12.64 10.98
C LEU A 410 -14.25 12.01 12.34
N PRO A 411 -15.20 11.33 13.02
CA PRO A 411 -14.89 10.60 14.25
C PRO A 411 -13.92 9.44 14.03
N LEU A 412 -13.02 9.22 14.97
CA LEU A 412 -12.02 8.16 14.89
C LEU A 412 -12.66 6.75 14.82
N GLY A 413 -13.81 6.55 15.48
CA GLY A 413 -14.58 5.30 15.47
C GLY A 413 -15.45 5.08 14.23
N GLN A 414 -15.48 6.02 13.26
CA GLN A 414 -16.25 5.84 12.03
C GLN A 414 -15.43 5.06 11.00
N PRO A 415 -15.92 3.94 10.45
CA PRO A 415 -15.22 3.21 9.38
C PRO A 415 -15.18 4.03 8.07
N ILE A 416 -14.07 3.94 7.34
CA ILE A 416 -13.84 4.62 6.06
C ILE A 416 -13.62 3.61 4.94
N SER A 417 -12.79 2.60 5.18
CA SER A 417 -12.34 1.64 4.15
C SER A 417 -12.04 0.25 4.73
N GLY A 418 -12.85 -0.20 5.69
CA GLY A 418 -12.72 -1.52 6.30
C GLY A 418 -11.57 -1.68 7.30
N GLU A 419 -11.10 -0.56 7.85
CA GLU A 419 -10.05 -0.54 8.88
C GLU A 419 -10.57 -0.90 10.27
N LEU A 420 -11.87 -0.80 10.50
CA LEU A 420 -12.55 -1.13 11.76
C LEU A 420 -13.29 -2.46 11.67
#